data_0d3b173e5188f4dc5ad66e9a5d595001
#
_entry.id   0d3b173e5188f4dc5ad66e9a5d595001
#
_cell.length_a   1.000
_cell.length_b   1.000
_cell.length_c   1.000
_cell.angle_alpha   90.00
_cell.angle_beta   90.00
_cell.angle_gamma   90.00
#
_symmetry.space_group_name_H-M   'P 1'
#
loop_
_entity.id
_entity.type
_entity.pdbx_description
1 polymer ?
#
loop_
_entity_poly.entity_id
_entity_poly.type
_entity_poly.pdbx_seq_one_letter_code
_entity_poly.pdbx_strand_id
1 'polypeptide(L)'
;MTIRLKLLDLQTLIEEAATFTSPDASLPISGVLFERSGDHLIAVSTDRFRLCVSRIDAEFEEGREHAPFVLASPELQSLRAAVKVARSALRTLHARKSAVVELSTVGTGLVVELPASSFTAATATSDDWPDWRALFQRYSYGNVRTHAKTNASYLADFRKPARDKANAMLIEFADVKDGPMRITIGDHFVGLLMPNNEASGFPLTIHDDLRLQ
;
A
#
# COMPACT_ATOMS: atom_id res chain seq x y z
N MET A 1 10.02 20.16 4.71
CA MET A 1 9.81 19.31 3.52
C MET A 1 8.37 19.46 3.10
N THR A 2 8.14 19.76 1.81
CA THR A 2 6.79 19.99 1.27
C THR A 2 6.56 19.06 0.08
N ILE A 3 5.40 18.39 0.05
CA ILE A 3 4.96 17.51 -1.04
C ILE A 3 3.58 17.99 -1.49
N ARG A 4 3.42 18.23 -2.79
CA ARG A 4 2.14 18.59 -3.39
C ARG A 4 1.61 17.48 -4.26
N LEU A 5 0.33 17.18 -4.12
CA LEU A 5 -0.35 16.13 -4.89
C LEU A 5 -1.86 16.38 -4.94
N LYS A 6 -2.56 15.63 -5.77
CA LYS A 6 -4.02 15.75 -5.83
C LYS A 6 -4.67 15.07 -4.63
N LEU A 7 -5.75 15.65 -4.13
CA LEU A 7 -6.54 15.10 -3.02
C LEU A 7 -7.03 13.67 -3.30
N LEU A 8 -7.45 13.39 -4.52
CA LEU A 8 -7.94 12.06 -4.89
C LEU A 8 -6.81 11.02 -4.93
N ASP A 9 -5.61 11.44 -5.35
CA ASP A 9 -4.45 10.54 -5.38
C ASP A 9 -3.99 10.21 -3.96
N LEU A 10 -3.95 11.21 -3.06
CA LEU A 10 -3.70 10.95 -1.63
C LEU A 10 -4.73 10.00 -1.03
N GLN A 11 -6.02 10.22 -1.32
CA GLN A 11 -7.07 9.31 -0.84
C GLN A 11 -6.84 7.88 -1.32
N THR A 12 -6.56 7.71 -2.59
CA THR A 12 -6.31 6.40 -3.21
C THR A 12 -5.11 5.72 -2.55
N LEU A 13 -3.98 6.42 -2.42
CA LEU A 13 -2.76 5.91 -1.83
C LEU A 13 -3.00 5.41 -0.38
N ILE A 14 -3.70 6.21 0.42
CA ILE A 14 -4.05 5.84 1.81
C ILE A 14 -4.97 4.62 1.85
N GLU A 15 -5.99 4.57 1.01
CA GLU A 15 -6.96 3.47 1.00
C GLU A 15 -6.33 2.15 0.55
N GLU A 16 -5.44 2.19 -0.43
CA GLU A 16 -4.66 1.03 -0.88
C GLU A 16 -3.75 0.54 0.25
N ALA A 17 -2.90 1.41 0.80
CA ALA A 17 -1.94 1.04 1.83
C ALA A 17 -2.60 0.58 3.14
N ALA A 18 -3.66 1.25 3.60
CA ALA A 18 -4.35 0.89 4.85
C ALA A 18 -4.91 -0.53 4.88
N THR A 19 -5.11 -1.15 3.70
CA THR A 19 -5.62 -2.51 3.58
C THR A 19 -4.62 -3.57 4.02
N PHE A 20 -3.35 -3.27 3.95
CA PHE A 20 -2.26 -4.23 4.15
C PHE A 20 -1.47 -3.96 5.43
N THR A 21 -1.93 -3.06 6.31
CA THR A 21 -1.30 -2.81 7.60
C THR A 21 -1.54 -3.95 8.58
N SER A 22 -0.60 -4.18 9.49
CA SER A 22 -0.79 -5.13 10.59
C SER A 22 -1.88 -4.65 11.54
N PRO A 23 -2.79 -5.52 12.00
CA PRO A 23 -3.76 -5.19 13.04
C PRO A 23 -3.10 -5.10 14.43
N ASP A 24 -1.91 -5.64 14.62
CA ASP A 24 -1.17 -5.61 15.88
C ASP A 24 -0.43 -4.29 16.02
N ALA A 25 -0.99 -3.39 16.83
CA ALA A 25 -0.45 -2.05 17.07
C ALA A 25 0.93 -2.02 17.76
N SER A 26 1.37 -3.14 18.35
CA SER A 26 2.69 -3.24 18.98
C SER A 26 3.84 -3.39 17.99
N LEU A 27 3.53 -3.68 16.72
CA LEU A 27 4.52 -3.91 15.69
C LEU A 27 4.87 -2.61 14.94
N PRO A 28 6.15 -2.38 14.58
CA PRO A 28 6.54 -1.25 13.73
C PRO A 28 5.75 -1.18 12.41
N ILE A 29 5.34 -2.34 11.89
CA ILE A 29 4.58 -2.49 10.65
C ILE A 29 3.06 -2.27 10.80
N SER A 30 2.59 -1.79 11.94
CA SER A 30 1.16 -1.47 12.14
C SER A 30 0.72 -0.20 11.42
N GLY A 31 1.67 0.57 10.87
CA GLY A 31 1.44 1.80 10.11
C GLY A 31 1.75 1.67 8.63
N VAL A 32 1.93 2.80 7.99
CA VAL A 32 2.32 2.94 6.59
C VAL A 32 3.60 3.77 6.52
N LEU A 33 4.61 3.25 5.82
CA LEU A 33 5.81 3.99 5.46
C LEU A 33 5.52 4.82 4.21
N PHE A 34 5.84 6.11 4.28
CA PHE A 34 5.82 7.02 3.15
C PHE A 34 7.25 7.42 2.79
N GLU A 35 7.59 7.34 1.51
CA GLU A 35 8.91 7.71 1.02
C GLU A 35 8.83 8.29 -0.41
N ARG A 36 9.86 9.05 -0.77
CA ARG A 36 10.03 9.56 -2.14
C ARG A 36 10.75 8.55 -3.01
N SER A 37 10.30 8.39 -4.26
CA SER A 37 11.00 7.66 -5.31
C SER A 37 10.89 8.41 -6.62
N GLY A 38 11.92 9.16 -6.99
CA GLY A 38 11.85 10.08 -8.12
C GLY A 38 10.78 11.14 -7.92
N ASP A 39 9.84 11.23 -8.85
CA ASP A 39 8.69 12.15 -8.83
C ASP A 39 7.43 11.49 -8.26
N HIS A 40 7.58 10.43 -7.47
CA HIS A 40 6.48 9.71 -6.88
C HIS A 40 6.56 9.69 -5.35
N LEU A 41 5.41 9.81 -4.72
CA LEU A 41 5.22 9.42 -3.32
C LEU A 41 4.82 7.95 -3.28
N ILE A 42 5.59 7.16 -2.54
CA ILE A 42 5.34 5.73 -2.34
C ILE A 42 4.77 5.53 -0.94
N ALA A 43 3.76 4.67 -0.83
CA ALA A 43 3.25 4.14 0.42
C ALA A 43 3.51 2.63 0.49
N VAL A 44 4.14 2.20 1.57
CA VAL A 44 4.47 0.80 1.84
C VAL A 44 3.78 0.34 3.10
N SER A 45 3.12 -0.80 3.05
CA SER A 45 2.49 -1.43 4.22
C SER A 45 2.58 -2.95 4.16
N THR A 46 2.56 -3.59 5.31
CA THR A 46 2.65 -5.06 5.41
C THR A 46 2.03 -5.55 6.72
N ASP A 47 1.53 -6.78 6.69
CA ASP A 47 1.05 -7.53 7.86
C ASP A 47 1.83 -8.85 8.08
N ARG A 48 3.04 -8.95 7.54
CA ARG A 48 3.92 -10.15 7.47
C ARG A 48 3.52 -11.16 6.40
N PHE A 49 2.25 -11.24 6.02
CA PHE A 49 1.73 -12.21 5.04
C PHE A 49 1.56 -11.58 3.66
N ARG A 50 1.33 -10.29 3.64
CA ARG A 50 1.15 -9.49 2.43
C ARG A 50 1.99 -8.23 2.53
N LEU A 51 2.43 -7.75 1.38
CA LEU A 51 3.12 -6.45 1.26
C LEU A 51 2.47 -5.67 0.12
N CYS A 52 2.26 -4.41 0.36
CA CYS A 52 1.76 -3.42 -0.58
C CYS A 52 2.84 -2.37 -0.82
N VAL A 53 3.10 -2.07 -2.07
CA VAL A 53 3.85 -0.89 -2.49
C VAL A 53 3.00 -0.18 -3.55
N SER A 54 2.46 0.96 -3.19
CA SER A 54 1.64 1.78 -4.06
C SER A 54 2.30 3.13 -4.30
N ARG A 55 2.14 3.70 -5.47
CA ARG A 55 2.72 4.99 -5.84
C ARG A 55 1.71 5.92 -6.50
N ILE A 56 1.97 7.20 -6.34
CA ILE A 56 1.27 8.29 -7.01
C ILE A 56 2.27 9.35 -7.43
N ASP A 57 1.91 10.13 -8.45
CA ASP A 57 2.68 11.30 -8.84
C ASP A 57 2.59 12.38 -7.76
N ALA A 58 3.72 13.01 -7.46
CA ALA A 58 3.80 14.09 -6.48
C ALA A 58 4.89 15.10 -6.86
N GLU A 59 4.65 16.37 -6.55
CA GLU A 59 5.63 17.43 -6.69
C GLU A 59 6.36 17.61 -5.36
N PHE A 60 7.69 17.59 -5.41
CA PHE A 60 8.55 17.71 -4.23
C PHE A 60 9.29 19.04 -4.24
N GLU A 61 9.41 19.65 -3.07
CA GLU A 61 10.22 20.88 -2.91
C GLU A 61 11.68 20.58 -3.30
N GLU A 62 12.20 21.36 -4.25
CA GLU A 62 13.57 21.19 -4.76
C GLU A 62 14.63 21.52 -3.69
N GLY A 63 15.78 20.83 -3.79
CA GLY A 63 16.95 21.10 -2.93
C GLY A 63 16.81 20.66 -1.48
N ARG A 64 15.73 19.95 -1.13
CA ARG A 64 15.59 19.35 0.20
C ARG A 64 15.55 17.83 0.14
N GLU A 65 16.24 17.22 1.05
CA GLU A 65 16.14 15.78 1.27
C GLU A 65 14.79 15.45 1.90
N HIS A 66 14.14 14.43 1.35
CA HIS A 66 12.85 13.95 1.78
C HIS A 66 13.03 12.66 2.57
N ALA A 67 13.27 12.79 3.89
CA ALA A 67 13.36 11.64 4.77
C ALA A 67 12.05 10.84 4.78
N PRO A 68 12.12 9.51 4.71
CA PRO A 68 10.94 8.66 4.86
C PRO A 68 10.35 8.81 6.27
N PHE A 69 9.04 8.63 6.37
CA PHE A 69 8.33 8.69 7.65
C PHE A 69 7.24 7.62 7.75
N VAL A 70 6.96 7.18 8.96
CA VAL A 70 5.90 6.21 9.24
C VAL A 70 4.72 6.92 9.89
N LEU A 71 3.53 6.70 9.34
CA LEU A 71 2.27 7.11 9.95
C LEU A 71 1.60 5.88 10.56
N ALA A 72 1.47 5.86 11.88
CA ALA A 72 0.87 4.74 12.59
C ALA A 72 -0.62 4.57 12.25
N SER A 73 -1.17 3.38 12.47
CA SER A 73 -2.56 3.08 12.09
C SER A 73 -3.61 4.04 12.65
N PRO A 74 -3.57 4.50 13.90
CA PRO A 74 -4.55 5.46 14.40
C PRO A 74 -4.52 6.79 13.66
N GLU A 75 -3.32 7.32 13.41
CA GLU A 75 -3.09 8.58 12.68
C GLU A 75 -3.49 8.42 11.22
N LEU A 76 -3.21 7.26 10.62
CA LEU A 76 -3.62 6.94 9.25
C LEU A 76 -5.15 6.92 9.11
N GLN A 77 -5.87 6.31 10.06
CA GLN A 77 -7.34 6.30 10.06
C GLN A 77 -7.91 7.73 10.23
N SER A 78 -7.28 8.53 11.08
CA SER A 78 -7.65 9.93 11.28
C SER A 78 -7.41 10.77 10.03
N LEU A 79 -6.28 10.61 9.36
CA LEU A 79 -5.98 11.25 8.07
C LEU A 79 -6.98 10.81 7.00
N ARG A 80 -7.29 9.52 6.92
CA ARG A 80 -8.29 8.98 5.99
C ARG A 80 -9.66 9.63 6.19
N ALA A 81 -10.08 9.81 7.44
CA ALA A 81 -11.33 10.48 7.77
C ALA A 81 -11.30 11.96 7.35
N ALA A 82 -10.21 12.68 7.64
CA ALA A 82 -10.03 14.09 7.27
C ALA A 82 -10.08 14.29 5.75
N VAL A 83 -9.36 13.45 4.98
CA VAL A 83 -9.36 13.47 3.51
C VAL A 83 -10.77 13.21 2.95
N LYS A 84 -11.50 12.25 3.52
CA LYS A 84 -12.89 11.96 3.12
C LYS A 84 -13.82 13.13 3.37
N VAL A 85 -13.68 13.82 4.50
CA VAL A 85 -14.47 15.03 4.83
C VAL A 85 -14.12 16.15 3.86
N ALA A 86 -12.84 16.45 3.64
CA ALA A 86 -12.39 17.49 2.71
C ALA A 86 -12.92 17.24 1.28
N ARG A 87 -12.84 15.99 0.80
CA ARG A 87 -13.43 15.60 -0.49
C ARG A 87 -14.93 15.82 -0.55
N SER A 88 -15.66 15.50 0.53
CA SER A 88 -17.11 15.62 0.59
C SER A 88 -17.57 17.09 0.57
N ALA A 89 -16.77 17.99 1.11
CA ALA A 89 -17.02 19.43 1.09
C ALA A 89 -16.93 20.04 -0.34
N LEU A 90 -16.21 19.39 -1.25
CA LEU A 90 -16.09 19.82 -2.64
C LEU A 90 -17.33 19.41 -3.44
N ARG A 91 -18.14 20.40 -3.82
CA ARG A 91 -19.48 20.18 -4.40
C ARG A 91 -19.46 19.65 -5.83
N THR A 92 -18.45 19.98 -6.62
CA THR A 92 -18.39 19.60 -8.05
C THR A 92 -17.33 18.53 -8.31
N LEU A 93 -17.56 17.73 -9.35
CA LEU A 93 -16.58 16.74 -9.79
C LEU A 93 -15.27 17.41 -10.22
N HIS A 94 -15.35 18.55 -10.87
CA HIS A 94 -14.17 19.33 -11.29
C HIS A 94 -13.36 19.75 -10.06
N ALA A 95 -13.99 20.36 -9.05
CA ALA A 95 -13.29 20.76 -7.82
C ALA A 95 -12.62 19.55 -7.12
N ARG A 96 -13.26 18.38 -7.09
CA ARG A 96 -12.66 17.16 -6.53
C ARG A 96 -11.43 16.69 -7.29
N LYS A 97 -11.47 16.74 -8.64
CA LYS A 97 -10.36 16.30 -9.49
C LYS A 97 -9.18 17.28 -9.50
N SER A 98 -9.43 18.58 -9.33
CA SER A 98 -8.41 19.63 -9.36
C SER A 98 -7.87 20.02 -7.97
N ALA A 99 -8.51 19.54 -6.88
CA ALA A 99 -8.06 19.85 -5.53
C ALA A 99 -6.65 19.32 -5.27
N VAL A 100 -5.78 20.23 -4.82
CA VAL A 100 -4.40 19.94 -4.43
C VAL A 100 -4.32 19.96 -2.92
N VAL A 101 -3.50 19.10 -2.37
CA VAL A 101 -3.14 19.04 -0.95
C VAL A 101 -1.64 19.18 -0.81
N GLU A 102 -1.21 19.69 0.34
CA GLU A 102 0.19 19.87 0.65
C GLU A 102 0.52 19.13 1.95
N LEU A 103 1.49 18.23 1.89
CA LEU A 103 2.02 17.53 3.04
C LEU A 103 3.34 18.17 3.44
N SER A 104 3.49 18.50 4.71
CA SER A 104 4.72 19.04 5.26
C SER A 104 5.16 18.24 6.48
N THR A 105 6.45 17.86 6.54
CA THR A 105 7.03 17.24 7.72
C THR A 105 7.97 18.22 8.41
N VAL A 106 7.78 18.39 9.74
CA VAL A 106 8.64 19.20 10.60
C VAL A 106 8.98 18.38 11.85
N GLY A 107 10.24 17.98 11.97
CA GLY A 107 10.65 17.03 13.01
C GLY A 107 9.86 15.71 12.87
N THR A 108 9.21 15.31 13.95
CA THR A 108 8.31 14.12 13.99
C THR A 108 6.84 14.47 13.74
N GLY A 109 6.56 15.63 13.17
CA GLY A 109 5.19 16.07 12.88
C GLY A 109 4.89 16.05 11.40
N LEU A 110 3.70 15.55 11.03
CA LEU A 110 3.11 15.67 9.70
C LEU A 110 1.98 16.71 9.76
N VAL A 111 2.02 17.66 8.85
CA VAL A 111 0.91 18.59 8.59
C VAL A 111 0.41 18.35 7.18
N VAL A 112 -0.90 18.18 7.02
CA VAL A 112 -1.55 18.03 5.71
C VAL A 112 -2.55 19.17 5.54
N GLU A 113 -2.25 20.07 4.62
CA GLU A 113 -3.17 21.14 4.24
C GLU A 113 -4.19 20.59 3.25
N LEU A 114 -5.44 20.56 3.70
CA LEU A 114 -6.59 20.09 2.95
C LEU A 114 -7.45 21.27 2.48
N PRO A 115 -8.30 21.11 1.46
CA PRO A 115 -9.29 22.13 1.12
C PRO A 115 -10.16 22.50 2.35
N ALA A 116 -10.02 23.74 2.83
CA ALA A 116 -10.75 24.35 3.95
C ALA A 116 -10.45 23.75 5.35
N SER A 117 -9.40 22.96 5.53
CA SER A 117 -8.98 22.42 6.83
C SER A 117 -7.51 22.01 6.80
N SER A 118 -6.92 21.81 7.97
CA SER A 118 -5.62 21.15 8.10
C SER A 118 -5.72 19.93 9.01
N PHE A 119 -4.82 18.98 8.80
CA PHE A 119 -4.68 17.78 9.63
C PHE A 119 -3.24 17.72 10.15
N THR A 120 -3.06 17.39 11.40
CA THR A 120 -1.76 17.21 12.04
C THR A 120 -1.67 15.87 12.72
N ALA A 121 -0.52 15.21 12.61
CA ALA A 121 -0.25 13.95 13.28
C ALA A 121 1.22 13.83 13.66
N ALA A 122 1.50 12.99 14.65
CA ALA A 122 2.85 12.52 14.90
C ALA A 122 3.26 11.47 13.86
N THR A 123 4.56 11.46 13.52
CA THR A 123 5.17 10.43 12.67
C THR A 123 6.31 9.76 13.43
N ALA A 124 6.60 8.52 13.08
CA ALA A 124 7.79 7.81 13.52
C ALA A 124 8.86 7.82 12.42
N THR A 125 10.12 7.58 12.80
CA THR A 125 11.20 7.34 11.86
C THR A 125 11.01 6.00 11.15
N SER A 126 11.70 5.81 10.05
CA SER A 126 11.67 4.54 9.29
C SER A 126 12.73 3.53 9.75
N ASP A 127 13.49 3.83 10.82
CA ASP A 127 14.65 3.03 11.23
C ASP A 127 14.30 1.58 11.57
N ASP A 128 13.13 1.37 12.18
CA ASP A 128 12.63 0.04 12.54
C ASP A 128 11.78 -0.60 11.43
N TRP A 129 11.61 0.07 10.27
CA TRP A 129 10.83 -0.47 9.17
C TRP A 129 11.62 -1.51 8.39
N PRO A 130 11.02 -2.66 8.05
CA PRO A 130 11.70 -3.70 7.28
C PRO A 130 12.21 -3.19 5.92
N ASP A 131 13.38 -3.66 5.49
CA ASP A 131 13.85 -3.42 4.12
C ASP A 131 12.97 -4.16 3.12
N TRP A 132 11.90 -3.50 2.70
CA TRP A 132 10.93 -4.05 1.79
C TRP A 132 11.50 -4.30 0.38
N ARG A 133 12.52 -3.53 -0.04
CA ARG A 133 13.16 -3.73 -1.34
C ARG A 133 13.93 -5.03 -1.40
N ALA A 134 14.62 -5.37 -0.32
CA ALA A 134 15.33 -6.63 -0.20
C ALA A 134 14.39 -7.83 -0.34
N LEU A 135 13.12 -7.72 0.08
CA LEU A 135 12.14 -8.80 -0.10
C LEU A 135 11.84 -9.08 -1.57
N PHE A 136 11.79 -8.06 -2.43
CA PHE A 136 11.61 -8.26 -3.86
C PHE A 136 12.87 -8.79 -4.55
N GLN A 137 14.05 -8.35 -4.10
CA GLN A 137 15.33 -8.75 -4.68
C GLN A 137 15.74 -10.19 -4.29
N ARG A 138 15.21 -10.68 -3.17
CA ARG A 138 15.57 -11.99 -2.61
C ARG A 138 15.13 -13.16 -3.50
N TYR A 139 14.12 -12.97 -4.34
CA TYR A 139 13.52 -14.04 -5.13
C TYR A 139 13.51 -13.70 -6.61
N SER A 140 13.77 -14.70 -7.43
CA SER A 140 13.48 -14.64 -8.87
C SER A 140 12.03 -15.04 -9.10
N TYR A 141 11.38 -14.41 -10.08
CA TYR A 141 9.98 -14.64 -10.41
C TYR A 141 9.83 -15.02 -11.88
N GLY A 142 8.89 -15.88 -12.18
CA GLY A 142 8.46 -16.03 -13.58
C GLY A 142 8.23 -17.40 -14.13
N ASN A 143 8.59 -18.55 -13.53
CA ASN A 143 8.56 -19.67 -14.46
C ASN A 143 8.17 -21.07 -13.99
N VAL A 144 8.09 -21.42 -12.73
CA VAL A 144 8.16 -22.85 -12.42
C VAL A 144 6.98 -23.42 -11.65
N ARG A 145 6.14 -22.57 -11.07
CA ARG A 145 5.02 -23.07 -10.29
C ARG A 145 3.73 -23.05 -11.08
N THR A 146 3.02 -24.17 -11.02
CA THR A 146 1.69 -24.29 -11.62
C THR A 146 0.58 -23.92 -10.64
N HIS A 147 0.85 -23.91 -9.34
CA HIS A 147 -0.15 -23.61 -8.30
C HIS A 147 0.49 -23.14 -7.00
N ALA A 148 -0.28 -22.38 -6.21
CA ALA A 148 0.02 -22.07 -4.82
C ALA A 148 -1.27 -22.06 -4.01
N LYS A 149 -1.17 -22.46 -2.73
CA LYS A 149 -2.26 -22.28 -1.77
C LYS A 149 -2.13 -20.90 -1.14
N THR A 150 -3.20 -20.17 -1.03
CA THR A 150 -3.20 -18.90 -0.30
C THR A 150 -4.55 -18.66 0.36
N ASN A 151 -4.57 -17.73 1.32
CA ASN A 151 -5.83 -17.27 1.90
C ASN A 151 -6.61 -16.47 0.86
N ALA A 152 -7.82 -16.95 0.53
CA ALA A 152 -8.68 -16.30 -0.46
C ALA A 152 -9.01 -14.83 -0.10
N SER A 153 -9.17 -14.52 1.19
CA SER A 153 -9.41 -13.15 1.65
C SER A 153 -8.20 -12.24 1.38
N TYR A 154 -6.98 -12.76 1.60
CA TYR A 154 -5.76 -12.02 1.31
C TYR A 154 -5.59 -11.74 -0.18
N LEU A 155 -5.86 -12.73 -1.02
CA LEU A 155 -5.83 -12.54 -2.47
C LEU A 155 -6.91 -11.53 -2.92
N ALA A 156 -8.11 -11.59 -2.35
CA ALA A 156 -9.21 -10.69 -2.68
C ALA A 156 -8.90 -9.21 -2.35
N ASP A 157 -8.07 -8.94 -1.35
CA ASP A 157 -7.69 -7.58 -0.98
C ASP A 157 -6.83 -6.89 -2.06
N PHE A 158 -6.11 -7.66 -2.89
CA PHE A 158 -5.38 -7.10 -4.04
C PHE A 158 -6.29 -6.55 -5.14
N ARG A 159 -7.62 -6.73 -5.03
CA ARG A 159 -8.57 -6.03 -5.89
C ARG A 159 -8.64 -4.53 -5.61
N LYS A 160 -8.32 -4.10 -4.38
CA LYS A 160 -8.45 -2.69 -3.98
C LYS A 160 -7.52 -1.74 -4.74
N PRO A 161 -6.25 -2.11 -5.01
CA PRO A 161 -5.36 -1.30 -5.84
C PRO A 161 -5.74 -1.23 -7.32
N ALA A 162 -6.70 -2.00 -7.79
CA ALA A 162 -7.19 -1.88 -9.16
C ALA A 162 -8.04 -0.61 -9.30
N ARG A 163 -7.39 0.49 -9.67
CA ARG A 163 -7.99 1.84 -9.82
C ARG A 163 -8.99 1.91 -10.97
N ASP A 164 -8.80 1.04 -11.97
CA ASP A 164 -9.70 0.85 -13.10
C ASP A 164 -10.11 -0.61 -13.19
N LYS A 165 -11.37 -0.87 -13.59
CA LYS A 165 -11.87 -2.23 -13.84
C LYS A 165 -11.10 -2.96 -14.94
N ALA A 166 -10.46 -2.21 -15.84
CA ALA A 166 -9.62 -2.74 -16.92
C ALA A 166 -8.19 -3.08 -16.46
N ASN A 167 -7.78 -2.71 -15.23
CA ASN A 167 -6.46 -3.05 -14.75
C ASN A 167 -6.33 -4.56 -14.56
N ALA A 168 -5.51 -5.20 -15.39
CA ALA A 168 -5.16 -6.59 -15.23
C ALA A 168 -4.26 -6.78 -14.00
N MET A 169 -4.43 -7.91 -13.33
CA MET A 169 -3.55 -8.36 -12.26
C MET A 169 -2.60 -9.41 -12.84
N LEU A 170 -1.30 -9.15 -12.77
CA LEU A 170 -0.26 -10.13 -13.07
C LEU A 170 0.17 -10.81 -11.77
N ILE A 171 0.14 -12.13 -11.74
CA ILE A 171 0.61 -12.95 -10.63
C ILE A 171 1.79 -13.77 -11.09
N GLU A 172 2.93 -13.58 -10.46
CA GLU A 172 4.16 -14.30 -10.72
C GLU A 172 4.58 -15.08 -9.48
N PHE A 173 5.05 -16.29 -9.68
CA PHE A 173 5.50 -17.15 -8.57
C PHE A 173 7.02 -17.05 -8.41
N ALA A 174 7.50 -17.03 -7.16
CA ALA A 174 8.93 -17.16 -6.90
C ALA A 174 9.45 -18.55 -7.30
N ASP A 175 10.71 -18.61 -7.75
CA ASP A 175 11.37 -19.84 -8.22
C ASP A 175 11.75 -20.81 -7.08
N VAL A 176 11.28 -20.57 -5.87
CA VAL A 176 11.57 -21.40 -4.69
C VAL A 176 10.30 -21.97 -4.10
N LYS A 177 10.41 -23.15 -3.49
CA LYS A 177 9.29 -23.76 -2.75
C LYS A 177 8.86 -22.80 -1.64
N ASP A 178 7.53 -22.59 -1.52
CA ASP A 178 6.91 -21.73 -0.50
C ASP A 178 7.36 -20.24 -0.55
N GLY A 179 7.95 -19.82 -1.67
CA GLY A 179 8.25 -18.42 -1.93
C GLY A 179 7.00 -17.59 -2.21
N PRO A 180 7.09 -16.27 -2.07
CA PRO A 180 5.97 -15.37 -2.26
C PRO A 180 5.47 -15.35 -3.72
N MET A 181 4.20 -14.98 -3.88
CA MET A 181 3.67 -14.53 -5.15
C MET A 181 3.88 -13.02 -5.26
N ARG A 182 4.42 -12.57 -6.39
CA ARG A 182 4.45 -11.15 -6.75
C ARG A 182 3.19 -10.81 -7.52
N ILE A 183 2.50 -9.76 -7.09
CA ILE A 183 1.26 -9.30 -7.68
C ILE A 183 1.48 -7.89 -8.18
N THR A 184 1.32 -7.68 -9.48
CA THR A 184 1.47 -6.36 -10.12
C THR A 184 0.14 -5.93 -10.72
N ILE A 185 -0.26 -4.67 -10.50
CA ILE A 185 -1.49 -4.09 -11.03
C ILE A 185 -1.15 -2.73 -11.66
N GLY A 186 -1.28 -2.65 -12.98
CA GLY A 186 -0.86 -1.47 -13.72
C GLY A 186 0.62 -1.14 -13.48
N ASP A 187 0.95 0.14 -13.52
CA ASP A 187 2.29 0.67 -13.26
C ASP A 187 2.45 1.29 -11.86
N HIS A 188 1.38 1.30 -11.09
CA HIS A 188 1.26 2.02 -9.82
C HIS A 188 1.31 1.12 -8.59
N PHE A 189 1.18 -0.19 -8.75
CA PHE A 189 1.10 -1.10 -7.61
C PHE A 189 1.91 -2.38 -7.82
N VAL A 190 2.68 -2.74 -6.82
CA VAL A 190 3.29 -4.07 -6.69
C VAL A 190 3.13 -4.55 -5.25
N GLY A 191 2.84 -5.82 -5.09
CA GLY A 191 2.70 -6.44 -3.77
C GLY A 191 3.26 -7.84 -3.72
N LEU A 192 3.44 -8.34 -2.52
CA LEU A 192 3.78 -9.74 -2.25
C LEU A 192 2.68 -10.40 -1.44
N LEU A 193 2.40 -11.66 -1.75
CA LEU A 193 1.49 -12.51 -1.00
C LEU A 193 2.19 -13.82 -0.67
N MET A 194 2.35 -14.10 0.62
CA MET A 194 2.92 -15.36 1.08
C MET A 194 1.93 -16.51 0.85
N PRO A 195 2.37 -17.65 0.30
CA PRO A 195 1.55 -18.85 0.25
C PRO A 195 1.32 -19.40 1.64
N ASN A 196 0.24 -20.14 1.83
CA ASN A 196 0.04 -20.95 3.02
C ASN A 196 0.94 -22.18 2.93
N ASN A 197 1.75 -22.42 3.95
CA ASN A 197 2.56 -23.63 4.03
C ASN A 197 1.67 -24.87 4.15
N GLU A 198 2.08 -25.98 3.55
CA GLU A 198 1.37 -27.26 3.66
C GLU A 198 1.23 -27.76 5.11
N ALA A 199 2.16 -27.34 5.98
CA ALA A 199 2.12 -27.63 7.42
C ALA A 199 0.98 -26.95 8.19
N SER A 200 0.28 -25.97 7.59
CA SER A 200 -0.81 -25.25 8.27
C SER A 200 -2.14 -26.00 8.35
N GLY A 201 -2.15 -27.28 8.03
CA GLY A 201 -3.26 -28.19 8.39
C GLY A 201 -4.59 -27.98 7.67
N PHE A 202 -4.63 -27.19 6.60
CA PHE A 202 -5.80 -27.10 5.73
C PHE A 202 -5.63 -28.06 4.54
N PRO A 203 -6.15 -29.31 4.61
CA PRO A 203 -6.18 -30.15 3.43
C PRO A 203 -7.12 -29.51 2.42
N LEU A 204 -6.59 -29.07 1.28
CA LEU A 204 -7.43 -28.81 0.12
C LEU A 204 -7.84 -30.17 -0.44
N THR A 205 -8.87 -30.73 0.11
CA THR A 205 -9.57 -31.86 -0.53
C THR A 205 -10.53 -31.24 -1.55
N ILE A 206 -10.17 -31.30 -2.82
CA ILE A 206 -11.13 -31.02 -3.89
C ILE A 206 -12.02 -32.28 -3.89
N HIS A 207 -13.31 -32.11 -3.58
CA HIS A 207 -14.28 -33.17 -3.72
C HIS A 207 -14.26 -33.66 -5.17
N ASP A 208 -14.31 -34.97 -5.37
CA ASP A 208 -14.24 -35.57 -6.71
C ASP A 208 -15.33 -35.04 -7.64
N ASP A 209 -16.49 -34.68 -7.08
CA ASP A 209 -17.63 -34.06 -7.80
C ASP A 209 -17.30 -32.69 -8.39
N LEU A 210 -16.26 -32.00 -7.90
CA LEU A 210 -15.80 -30.68 -8.38
C LEU A 210 -14.56 -30.78 -9.29
N ARG A 211 -14.05 -31.97 -9.55
CA ARG A 211 -13.01 -32.18 -10.54
C ARG A 211 -13.64 -32.08 -11.93
N LEU A 212 -13.43 -30.96 -12.58
CA LEU A 212 -13.71 -30.83 -14.01
C LEU A 212 -12.83 -31.83 -14.75
N GLN A 213 -13.46 -32.76 -15.44
CA GLN A 213 -12.78 -33.71 -16.34
C GLN A 213 -12.21 -32.97 -17.55
#